data_9efe8cbc9a67cbc075bf3d1b2ec581ac
#
_entry.id   9efe8cbc9a67cbc075bf3d1b2ec581ac
#
_cell.length_a   1.000
_cell.length_b   1.000
_cell.length_c   1.000
_cell.angle_alpha   90.00
_cell.angle_beta   90.00
_cell.angle_gamma   90.00
#
_symmetry.space_group_name_H-M   'P 1'
#
loop_
_entity.id
_entity.type
_entity.pdbx_description
1 polymer ?
#
loop_
_entity_poly.entity_id
_entity_poly.type
_entity_poly.pdbx_seq_one_letter_code
_entity_poly.pdbx_strand_id
1 'polypeptide(L)'
;QALFSNYQKKVTWLVLSESWCGDAAQSLPVLNKIASITPHLTLKVALRDAHIDLMQHFLTNGAMAIPKLIAIDEVSGDIIGQWGPRPSEATKMVAHYKAANGSLSPEFKKDLQIWYTKDKGQSIIDDITEVLK
;
A
#
# COMPACT_ATOMS: atom_id res chain seq x y z
N GLN A 1 -7.66 12.80 -9.61
CA GLN A 1 -6.53 13.22 -10.45
C GLN A 1 -6.10 14.65 -10.10
N ALA A 2 -7.05 15.59 -10.06
CA ALA A 2 -6.73 16.99 -9.72
C ALA A 2 -6.14 17.12 -8.31
N LEU A 3 -6.55 16.28 -7.36
CA LEU A 3 -5.98 16.28 -6.01
C LEU A 3 -4.47 16.03 -6.05
N PHE A 4 -4.05 15.03 -6.82
CA PHE A 4 -2.64 14.65 -6.88
C PHE A 4 -1.81 15.70 -7.63
N SER A 5 -2.28 16.18 -8.76
CA SER A 5 -1.55 17.19 -9.53
C SER A 5 -1.44 18.53 -8.82
N ASN A 6 -2.35 18.84 -7.91
CA ASN A 6 -2.36 20.09 -7.14
C ASN A 6 -1.74 19.96 -5.74
N TYR A 7 -1.27 18.78 -5.37
CA TYR A 7 -0.68 18.53 -4.06
C TYR A 7 0.70 19.20 -3.98
N GLN A 8 0.90 20.06 -2.98
CA GLN A 8 2.09 20.95 -2.93
C GLN A 8 3.13 20.53 -1.88
N LYS A 9 2.79 19.62 -0.97
CA LYS A 9 3.75 19.18 0.06
C LYS A 9 4.86 18.33 -0.54
N LYS A 10 6.07 18.50 -0.02
CA LYS A 10 7.18 17.60 -0.33
C LYS A 10 7.06 16.37 0.55
N VAL A 11 6.79 15.23 -0.06
CA VAL A 11 6.53 13.96 0.63
C VAL A 11 7.36 12.86 0.01
N THR A 12 7.93 12.01 0.86
CA THR A 12 8.52 10.75 0.41
C THR A 12 7.58 9.62 0.80
N TRP A 13 7.25 8.78 -0.16
CA TRP A 13 6.59 7.50 0.07
C TRP A 13 7.65 6.41 0.10
N LEU A 14 7.84 5.83 1.29
CA LEU A 14 8.69 4.67 1.45
C LEU A 14 7.79 3.44 1.46
N VAL A 15 8.03 2.52 0.52
CA VAL A 15 7.24 1.29 0.43
C VAL A 15 8.14 0.11 0.78
N LEU A 16 7.78 -0.59 1.85
CA LEU A 16 8.44 -1.84 2.22
C LEU A 16 7.74 -2.99 1.52
N SER A 17 8.48 -3.77 0.76
CA SER A 17 7.91 -4.81 -0.09
C SER A 17 8.92 -5.93 -0.36
N GLU A 18 8.50 -6.90 -1.18
CA GLU A 18 9.34 -7.97 -1.72
C GLU A 18 8.86 -8.29 -3.13
N SER A 19 9.78 -8.78 -3.98
CA SER A 19 9.46 -9.04 -5.39
C SER A 19 8.44 -10.16 -5.61
N TRP A 20 8.29 -11.07 -4.63
CA TRP A 20 7.38 -12.21 -4.73
C TRP A 20 5.96 -11.90 -4.24
N CYS A 21 5.71 -10.70 -3.73
CA CYS A 21 4.41 -10.36 -3.12
C CYS A 21 3.35 -10.06 -4.18
N GLY A 22 2.26 -10.84 -4.20
CA GLY A 22 1.16 -10.65 -5.15
C GLY A 22 0.41 -9.34 -4.95
N ASP A 23 0.22 -8.91 -3.70
CA ASP A 23 -0.43 -7.63 -3.41
C ASP A 23 0.44 -6.45 -3.88
N ALA A 24 1.77 -6.57 -3.74
CA ALA A 24 2.68 -5.54 -4.24
C ALA A 24 2.63 -5.46 -5.76
N ALA A 25 2.53 -6.59 -6.45
CA ALA A 25 2.43 -6.63 -7.90
C ALA A 25 1.20 -5.86 -8.42
N GLN A 26 0.12 -5.86 -7.64
CA GLN A 26 -1.10 -5.12 -7.98
C GLN A 26 -1.03 -3.65 -7.56
N SER A 27 -0.39 -3.36 -6.44
CA SER A 27 -0.44 -2.03 -5.82
C SER A 27 0.68 -1.09 -6.27
N LEU A 28 1.90 -1.59 -6.43
CA LEU A 28 3.05 -0.75 -6.77
C LEU A 28 2.88 0.03 -8.08
N PRO A 29 2.35 -0.56 -9.17
CA PRO A 29 2.12 0.21 -10.39
C PRO A 29 1.17 1.39 -10.19
N VAL A 30 0.12 1.21 -9.37
CA VAL A 30 -0.83 2.28 -9.07
C VAL A 30 -0.15 3.38 -8.26
N LEU A 31 0.59 3.00 -7.22
CA LEU A 31 1.33 3.96 -6.39
C LEU A 31 2.36 4.72 -7.21
N ASN A 32 3.06 4.03 -8.09
CA ASN A 32 4.04 4.67 -8.97
C ASN A 32 3.38 5.66 -9.93
N LYS A 33 2.21 5.32 -10.46
CA LYS A 33 1.47 6.23 -11.34
C LYS A 33 1.04 7.49 -10.60
N ILE A 34 0.52 7.33 -9.37
CA ILE A 34 0.15 8.48 -8.54
C ILE A 34 1.37 9.36 -8.26
N ALA A 35 2.50 8.75 -7.89
CA ALA A 35 3.73 9.48 -7.63
C ALA A 35 4.19 10.25 -8.87
N SER A 36 4.05 9.67 -10.06
CA SER A 36 4.49 10.30 -11.31
C SER A 36 3.70 11.56 -11.67
N ILE A 37 2.45 11.68 -11.21
CA ILE A 37 1.59 12.84 -11.50
C ILE A 37 1.47 13.80 -10.30
N THR A 38 2.10 13.49 -9.18
CA THR A 38 2.03 14.30 -7.96
C THR A 38 3.34 15.09 -7.82
N PRO A 39 3.29 16.44 -7.92
CA PRO A 39 4.50 17.25 -7.77
C PRO A 39 5.10 17.07 -6.37
N HIS A 40 6.43 17.08 -6.29
CA HIS A 40 7.17 17.04 -5.03
C HIS A 40 6.99 15.74 -4.24
N LEU A 41 6.47 14.68 -4.85
CA LEU A 41 6.35 13.38 -4.22
C LEU A 41 7.41 12.44 -4.80
N THR A 42 8.19 11.82 -3.92
CA THR A 42 9.21 10.84 -4.27
C THR A 42 8.79 9.47 -3.77
N LEU A 43 8.81 8.48 -4.65
CA LEU A 43 8.52 7.10 -4.29
C LEU A 43 9.83 6.32 -4.18
N LYS A 44 10.06 5.68 -3.04
CA LYS A 44 11.20 4.79 -2.81
C LYS A 44 10.70 3.43 -2.35
N VAL A 45 11.33 2.38 -2.84
CA VAL A 45 11.00 1.01 -2.46
C VAL A 45 12.18 0.40 -1.72
N ALA A 46 11.92 -0.22 -0.57
CA ALA A 46 12.91 -0.93 0.20
C ALA A 46 12.45 -2.38 0.41
N LEU A 47 13.40 -3.31 0.38
CA LEU A 47 13.09 -4.72 0.62
C LEU A 47 12.87 -4.96 2.11
N ARG A 48 11.74 -5.58 2.46
CA ARG A 48 11.38 -5.86 3.86
C ARG A 48 12.47 -6.66 4.57
N ASP A 49 12.95 -7.71 3.94
CA ASP A 49 13.88 -8.64 4.59
C ASP A 49 15.28 -8.03 4.77
N ALA A 50 15.62 -7.00 4.02
CA ALA A 50 16.85 -6.23 4.19
C ALA A 50 16.72 -5.11 5.24
N HIS A 51 15.49 -4.82 5.70
CA HIS A 51 15.19 -3.71 6.60
C HIS A 51 14.22 -4.12 7.71
N ILE A 52 14.49 -5.24 8.37
CA ILE A 52 13.64 -5.80 9.43
C ILE A 52 13.45 -4.82 10.58
N ASP A 53 14.51 -4.12 10.99
CA ASP A 53 14.43 -3.16 12.08
C ASP A 53 13.44 -2.04 11.78
N LEU A 54 13.45 -1.54 10.54
CA LEU A 54 12.51 -0.52 10.11
C LEU A 54 11.09 -1.10 10.04
N MET A 55 10.94 -2.28 9.47
CA MET A 55 9.64 -2.94 9.30
C MET A 55 8.93 -3.16 10.64
N GLN A 56 9.68 -3.44 11.71
CA GLN A 56 9.12 -3.68 13.04
C GLN A 56 8.38 -2.47 13.60
N HIS A 57 8.66 -1.28 13.11
CA HIS A 57 7.95 -0.06 13.53
C HIS A 57 6.64 0.16 12.76
N PHE A 58 6.36 -0.64 11.74
CA PHE A 58 5.21 -0.45 10.85
C PHE A 58 4.45 -1.75 10.61
N LEU A 59 4.11 -2.43 11.70
CA LEU A 59 3.39 -3.70 11.64
C LEU A 59 1.90 -3.46 11.35
N THR A 60 1.28 -4.45 10.72
CA THR A 60 -0.17 -4.50 10.50
C THR A 60 -0.71 -5.67 11.32
N ASN A 61 -1.49 -5.37 12.36
CA ASN A 61 -2.01 -6.38 13.29
C ASN A 61 -0.91 -7.31 13.83
N GLY A 62 0.26 -6.72 14.14
CA GLY A 62 1.40 -7.47 14.68
C GLY A 62 2.24 -8.21 13.65
N ALA A 63 1.93 -8.12 12.37
CA ALA A 63 2.64 -8.83 11.31
C ALA A 63 3.42 -7.87 10.41
N MET A 64 4.54 -8.34 9.88
CA MET A 64 5.35 -7.60 8.90
C MET A 64 4.74 -7.71 7.49
N ALA A 65 3.50 -7.24 7.36
CA ALA A 65 2.73 -7.34 6.13
C ALA A 65 3.23 -6.34 5.07
N ILE A 66 3.31 -6.79 3.83
CA ILE A 66 3.75 -6.00 2.68
C ILE A 66 2.73 -6.08 1.54
N PRO A 67 2.65 -5.06 0.66
CA PRO A 67 3.42 -3.82 0.70
C PRO A 67 2.96 -2.91 1.83
N LYS A 68 3.88 -2.20 2.44
CA LYS A 68 3.55 -1.20 3.48
C LYS A 68 4.11 0.14 3.05
N LEU A 69 3.24 1.12 2.85
CA LEU A 69 3.60 2.47 2.47
C LEU A 69 3.64 3.36 3.70
N ILE A 70 4.71 4.14 3.80
CA ILE A 70 4.90 5.13 4.86
C ILE A 70 5.08 6.48 4.19
N ALA A 71 4.18 7.42 4.48
CA ALA A 71 4.26 8.77 3.93
C ALA A 71 5.00 9.67 4.91
N ILE A 72 6.08 10.29 4.45
CA ILE A 72 6.98 11.10 5.28
C ILE A 72 7.03 12.52 4.74
N ASP A 73 6.76 13.51 5.60
CA ASP A 73 6.94 14.92 5.25
C ASP A 73 8.44 15.20 5.19
N GLU A 74 8.96 15.60 4.03
CA GLU A 74 10.39 15.83 3.85
C GLU A 74 10.91 17.02 4.62
N VAL A 75 10.06 17.99 4.91
CA VAL A 75 10.48 19.21 5.64
C VAL A 75 10.62 18.92 7.12
N SER A 76 9.65 18.29 7.74
CA SER A 76 9.65 18.02 9.19
C SER A 76 10.27 16.66 9.55
N GLY A 77 10.28 15.71 8.61
CA GLY A 77 10.67 14.33 8.89
C GLY A 77 9.57 13.51 9.55
N ASP A 78 8.40 14.09 9.78
CA ASP A 78 7.30 13.40 10.44
C ASP A 78 6.59 12.43 9.52
N ILE A 79 6.09 11.34 10.11
CA ILE A 79 5.22 10.40 9.40
C ILE A 79 3.82 10.98 9.39
N ILE A 80 3.30 11.21 8.17
CA ILE A 80 1.98 11.82 8.01
C ILE A 80 0.89 10.80 7.67
N GLY A 81 1.27 9.56 7.37
CA GLY A 81 0.30 8.51 7.13
C GLY A 81 0.95 7.18 6.77
N GLN A 82 0.12 6.14 6.75
CA GLN A 82 0.52 4.79 6.38
C GLN A 82 -0.58 4.15 5.54
N TRP A 83 -0.21 3.19 4.72
CA TRP A 83 -1.16 2.42 3.93
C TRP A 83 -0.61 1.02 3.66
N GLY A 84 -1.51 0.06 3.53
CA GLY A 84 -1.19 -1.31 3.14
C GLY A 84 -1.45 -2.32 4.26
N PRO A 85 -1.35 -3.60 3.91
CA PRO A 85 -0.84 -4.13 2.64
C PRO A 85 -1.83 -4.12 1.48
N ARG A 86 -3.10 -3.92 1.74
CA ARG A 86 -4.16 -4.03 0.72
C ARG A 86 -5.11 -2.84 0.78
N PRO A 87 -5.81 -2.53 -0.34
CA PRO A 87 -6.92 -1.58 -0.28
C PRO A 87 -7.96 -2.03 0.75
N SER A 88 -8.70 -1.08 1.30
CA SER A 88 -9.65 -1.32 2.39
C SER A 88 -10.64 -2.45 2.08
N GLU A 89 -11.20 -2.48 0.88
CA GLU A 89 -12.16 -3.53 0.50
C GLU A 89 -11.52 -4.91 0.44
N ALA A 90 -10.30 -5.01 -0.12
CA ALA A 90 -9.57 -6.28 -0.16
C ALA A 90 -9.19 -6.74 1.24
N THR A 91 -8.84 -5.81 2.12
CA THR A 91 -8.55 -6.12 3.54
C THR A 91 -9.76 -6.74 4.21
N LYS A 92 -10.96 -6.21 3.97
CA LYS A 92 -12.20 -6.77 4.50
C LYS A 92 -12.47 -8.16 3.95
N MET A 93 -12.26 -8.37 2.66
CA MET A 93 -12.44 -9.69 2.03
C MET A 93 -11.55 -10.73 2.68
N VAL A 94 -10.27 -10.42 2.86
CA VAL A 94 -9.29 -11.33 3.46
C VAL A 94 -9.65 -11.64 4.90
N ALA A 95 -9.97 -10.63 5.69
CA ALA A 95 -10.35 -10.81 7.11
C ALA A 95 -11.61 -11.67 7.25
N HIS A 96 -12.60 -11.41 6.42
CA HIS A 96 -13.86 -12.17 6.42
C HIS A 96 -13.63 -13.63 6.06
N TYR A 97 -12.84 -13.90 5.02
CA TYR A 97 -12.55 -15.26 4.59
C TYR A 97 -11.74 -16.00 5.66
N LYS A 98 -10.74 -15.38 6.27
CA LYS A 98 -9.95 -16.02 7.33
C LYS A 98 -10.79 -16.33 8.56
N ALA A 99 -11.71 -15.45 8.93
CA ALA A 99 -12.60 -15.68 10.07
C ALA A 99 -13.49 -16.92 9.87
N ALA A 100 -13.92 -17.17 8.62
CA ALA A 100 -14.77 -18.30 8.29
C ALA A 100 -13.98 -19.60 8.04
N ASN A 101 -12.73 -19.51 7.53
CA ASN A 101 -12.00 -20.67 7.01
C ASN A 101 -10.61 -20.89 7.64
N GLY A 102 -10.14 -19.99 8.48
CA GLY A 102 -8.86 -20.08 9.19
C GLY A 102 -7.64 -19.67 8.38
N SER A 103 -7.59 -19.96 7.09
CA SER A 103 -6.47 -19.63 6.21
C SER A 103 -6.97 -19.36 4.80
N LEU A 104 -6.09 -18.80 3.95
CA LEU A 104 -6.45 -18.49 2.57
C LEU A 104 -6.23 -19.73 1.69
N SER A 105 -7.27 -20.16 0.96
CA SER A 105 -7.15 -21.23 -0.03
C SER A 105 -6.54 -20.71 -1.33
N PRO A 106 -5.99 -21.60 -2.19
CA PRO A 106 -5.55 -21.19 -3.52
C PRO A 106 -6.66 -20.56 -4.35
N GLU A 107 -7.89 -21.08 -4.24
CA GLU A 107 -9.06 -20.53 -4.92
C GLU A 107 -9.36 -19.10 -4.48
N PHE A 108 -9.30 -18.85 -3.18
CA PHE A 108 -9.52 -17.49 -2.66
C PHE A 108 -8.43 -16.53 -3.13
N LYS A 109 -7.17 -16.97 -3.13
CA LYS A 109 -6.06 -16.14 -3.62
C LYS A 109 -6.27 -15.75 -5.09
N LYS A 110 -6.79 -16.68 -5.89
CA LYS A 110 -7.15 -16.40 -7.29
C LYS A 110 -8.28 -15.37 -7.36
N ASP A 111 -9.32 -15.55 -6.54
CA ASP A 111 -10.44 -14.62 -6.49
C ASP A 111 -9.99 -13.22 -6.08
N LEU A 112 -9.04 -13.12 -5.17
CA LEU A 112 -8.47 -11.84 -4.78
C LEU A 112 -7.76 -11.15 -5.95
N GLN A 113 -6.98 -11.90 -6.74
CA GLN A 113 -6.33 -11.34 -7.93
C GLN A 113 -7.35 -10.88 -8.98
N ILE A 114 -8.43 -11.63 -9.15
CA ILE A 114 -9.54 -11.24 -10.03
C ILE A 114 -10.18 -9.94 -9.51
N TRP A 115 -10.36 -9.82 -8.20
CA TRP A 115 -10.87 -8.60 -7.59
C TRP A 115 -10.00 -7.39 -7.94
N TYR A 116 -8.67 -7.50 -7.81
CA TYR A 116 -7.77 -6.42 -8.18
C TYR A 116 -7.92 -6.04 -9.65
N THR A 117 -8.05 -7.02 -10.53
CA THR A 117 -8.19 -6.78 -11.97
C THR A 117 -9.47 -5.99 -12.27
N LYS A 118 -10.58 -6.34 -11.60
CA LYS A 118 -11.86 -5.66 -11.79
C LYS A 118 -11.87 -4.27 -11.16
N ASP A 119 -11.18 -4.10 -10.05
CA ASP A 119 -11.10 -2.82 -9.34
C ASP A 119 -10.29 -1.77 -10.10
N LYS A 120 -9.33 -2.19 -10.89
CA LYS A 120 -8.49 -1.32 -11.74
C LYS A 120 -7.77 -0.23 -10.96
N GLY A 121 -7.42 -0.51 -9.70
CA GLY A 121 -6.69 0.42 -8.84
C GLY A 121 -7.53 1.51 -8.19
N GLN A 122 -8.83 1.53 -8.42
CA GLN A 122 -9.69 2.60 -7.89
C GLN A 122 -9.72 2.62 -6.37
N SER A 123 -9.79 1.45 -5.71
CA SER A 123 -9.79 1.38 -4.25
C SER A 123 -8.47 1.85 -3.66
N ILE A 124 -7.36 1.59 -4.32
CA ILE A 124 -6.05 2.09 -3.88
C ILE A 124 -6.03 3.62 -3.97
N ILE A 125 -6.52 4.17 -5.07
CA ILE A 125 -6.61 5.63 -5.27
C ILE A 125 -7.46 6.26 -4.18
N ASP A 126 -8.60 5.67 -3.86
CA ASP A 126 -9.50 6.17 -2.82
C ASP A 126 -8.81 6.17 -1.45
N ASP A 127 -8.13 5.08 -1.10
CA ASP A 127 -7.40 4.97 0.17
C ASP A 127 -6.27 6.01 0.25
N ILE A 128 -5.50 6.16 -0.83
CA ILE A 128 -4.37 7.11 -0.87
C ILE A 128 -4.86 8.55 -0.76
N THR A 129 -6.01 8.85 -1.34
CA THR A 129 -6.62 10.17 -1.20
C THR A 129 -6.82 10.52 0.28
N GLU A 130 -7.25 9.56 1.10
CA GLU A 130 -7.39 9.77 2.54
C GLU A 130 -6.04 9.95 3.23
N VAL A 131 -5.02 9.20 2.81
CA VAL A 131 -3.66 9.30 3.39
C VAL A 131 -3.06 10.69 3.15
N LEU A 132 -3.31 11.30 1.98
CA LEU A 132 -2.77 12.61 1.64
C LEU A 132 -3.53 13.78 2.26
N LYS A 133 -4.69 13.53 2.82
CA LYS A 133 -5.41 14.56 3.56
C LYS A 133 -4.74 14.78 4.90
#